data_cbc2583835fe2fa3643fdcfbb57ee819
#
_entry.id   cbc2583835fe2fa3643fdcfbb57ee819
#
_cell.length_a   1.000
_cell.length_b   1.000
_cell.length_c   1.000
_cell.angle_alpha   90.00
_cell.angle_beta   90.00
_cell.angle_gamma   90.00
#
_symmetry.space_group_name_H-M   'P 1'
#
loop_
_entity.id
_entity.type
_entity.pdbx_description
1 polymer ?
#
loop_
_entity_poly.entity_id
_entity_poly.type
_entity_poly.pdbx_seq_one_letter_code
_entity_poly.pdbx_strand_id
1 'polypeptide(L)'
;MLNMLISFACSALSSALMMRFVTPNMWITMAVSAVVFALVFILLTRIIMKKVGTLMEIAQKDMMANRSDKAIKELQDGLKYGPWQIYVKQQINSQIGTIYYLKRDFKEAVPFLEKGFVRNWVSTSMLAISYMKKNKTSKMVETFGKAVSGNRKEPMVYAVYAFCMDRIGERNKAIEVLKKGIAKTSDERLQENMNLLEAGKKMKMKGFGDMWYQFHLEKQGAIIKKQTKAMTGRRKQVLR
;
A
#
# COMPACT_ATOMS: atom_id res chain seq x y z
N MET A 1 16.16 -13.62 2.09
CA MET A 1 16.84 -12.70 3.02
C MET A 1 18.36 -12.76 2.84
N LEU A 2 18.76 -12.61 1.59
CA LEU A 2 20.19 -12.70 1.22
C LEU A 2 21.05 -11.66 1.94
N ASN A 3 20.53 -10.42 2.11
CA ASN A 3 21.27 -9.38 2.85
C ASN A 3 21.69 -9.85 4.25
N MET A 4 20.78 -10.50 4.97
CA MET A 4 21.03 -10.98 6.33
C MET A 4 22.04 -12.11 6.34
N LEU A 5 21.92 -13.07 5.40
CA LEU A 5 22.84 -14.20 5.29
C LEU A 5 24.26 -13.75 4.93
N ILE A 6 24.40 -12.84 3.95
CA ILE A 6 25.70 -12.31 3.55
C ILE A 6 26.34 -11.52 4.70
N SER A 7 25.56 -10.69 5.40
CA SER A 7 26.07 -9.91 6.53
C SER A 7 26.52 -10.83 7.67
N PHE A 8 25.79 -11.91 7.92
CA PHE A 8 26.18 -12.91 8.92
C PHE A 8 27.46 -13.64 8.51
N ALA A 9 27.59 -14.05 7.25
CA ALA A 9 28.81 -14.69 6.73
C ALA A 9 30.05 -13.77 6.85
N CYS A 10 29.91 -12.49 6.48
CA CYS A 10 30.97 -11.50 6.63
C CYS A 10 31.36 -11.26 8.10
N SER A 11 30.37 -11.22 8.99
CA SER A 11 30.59 -11.10 10.43
C SER A 11 31.33 -12.30 11.02
N ALA A 12 30.94 -13.52 10.62
CA ALA A 12 31.61 -14.75 11.05
C ALA A 12 33.07 -14.83 10.55
N LEU A 13 33.31 -14.48 9.29
CA LEU A 13 34.68 -14.38 8.74
C LEU A 13 35.52 -13.36 9.49
N SER A 14 34.97 -12.18 9.75
CA SER A 14 35.64 -11.12 10.54
C SER A 14 36.00 -11.64 11.94
N SER A 15 35.10 -12.34 12.61
CA SER A 15 35.34 -12.94 13.93
C SER A 15 36.48 -13.95 13.89
N ALA A 16 36.51 -14.87 12.89
CA ALA A 16 37.55 -15.85 12.74
C ALA A 16 38.94 -15.23 12.48
N LEU A 17 38.99 -14.21 11.62
CA LEU A 17 40.23 -13.47 11.32
C LEU A 17 40.73 -12.71 12.57
N MET A 18 39.85 -12.07 13.30
CA MET A 18 40.19 -11.33 14.54
C MET A 18 40.80 -12.27 15.59
N MET A 19 40.16 -13.41 15.85
CA MET A 19 40.67 -14.39 16.82
C MET A 19 42.01 -14.97 16.39
N ARG A 20 42.25 -15.18 15.08
CA ARG A 20 43.48 -15.76 14.56
C ARG A 20 44.67 -14.81 14.54
N PHE A 21 44.46 -13.56 14.18
CA PHE A 21 45.54 -12.61 13.83
C PHE A 21 45.66 -11.38 14.72
N VAL A 22 44.64 -11.01 15.48
CA VAL A 22 44.61 -9.71 16.20
C VAL A 22 44.52 -9.87 17.69
N THR A 23 43.51 -10.56 18.23
CA THR A 23 43.30 -10.73 19.66
C THR A 23 42.48 -11.95 20.00
N PRO A 24 42.86 -12.69 21.06
CA PRO A 24 42.06 -13.80 21.59
C PRO A 24 40.89 -13.30 22.49
N ASN A 25 40.77 -11.98 22.69
CA ASN A 25 39.73 -11.43 23.56
C ASN A 25 38.35 -11.53 22.89
N MET A 26 37.51 -12.40 23.46
CA MET A 26 36.19 -12.74 22.94
C MET A 26 35.25 -11.51 22.86
N TRP A 27 35.33 -10.60 23.84
CA TRP A 27 34.45 -9.42 23.89
C TRP A 27 34.75 -8.42 22.78
N ILE A 28 36.04 -8.17 22.51
CA ILE A 28 36.47 -7.28 21.43
C ILE A 28 36.08 -7.87 20.08
N THR A 29 36.29 -9.16 19.89
CA THR A 29 35.95 -9.87 18.66
C THR A 29 34.42 -9.81 18.41
N MET A 30 33.62 -10.00 19.45
CA MET A 30 32.16 -9.92 19.35
C MET A 30 31.68 -8.50 18.98
N ALA A 31 32.27 -7.48 19.63
CA ALA A 31 31.94 -6.08 19.30
C ALA A 31 32.27 -5.72 17.87
N VAL A 32 33.47 -6.07 17.39
CA VAL A 32 33.90 -5.80 16.01
C VAL A 32 33.02 -6.55 14.99
N SER A 33 32.74 -7.82 15.24
CA SER A 33 31.90 -8.61 14.33
C SER A 33 30.45 -8.09 14.25
N ALA A 34 29.91 -7.57 15.36
CA ALA A 34 28.61 -6.91 15.37
C ALA A 34 28.61 -5.61 14.53
N VAL A 35 29.67 -4.81 14.64
CA VAL A 35 29.82 -3.61 13.80
C VAL A 35 29.93 -3.99 12.32
N VAL A 36 30.74 -4.99 11.97
CA VAL A 36 30.87 -5.49 10.58
C VAL A 36 29.50 -5.96 10.05
N PHE A 37 28.78 -6.74 10.84
CA PHE A 37 27.42 -7.18 10.48
C PHE A 37 26.52 -5.97 10.17
N ALA A 38 26.46 -5.00 11.06
CA ALA A 38 25.60 -3.82 10.91
C ALA A 38 25.98 -3.03 9.67
N LEU A 39 27.26 -2.76 9.43
CA LEU A 39 27.74 -2.03 8.26
C LEU A 39 27.39 -2.73 6.96
N VAL A 40 27.72 -4.02 6.83
CA VAL A 40 27.42 -4.80 5.61
C VAL A 40 25.90 -4.86 5.38
N PHE A 41 25.10 -5.10 6.42
CA PHE A 41 23.65 -5.16 6.32
C PHE A 41 23.06 -3.82 5.87
N ILE A 42 23.50 -2.70 6.44
CA ILE A 42 23.04 -1.36 6.06
C ILE A 42 23.42 -1.03 4.61
N LEU A 43 24.64 -1.31 4.20
CA LEU A 43 25.11 -1.05 2.84
C LEU A 43 24.31 -1.86 1.81
N LEU A 44 24.16 -3.17 2.00
CA LEU A 44 23.40 -4.03 1.10
C LEU A 44 21.93 -3.59 1.04
N THR A 45 21.33 -3.29 2.21
CA THR A 45 19.96 -2.80 2.29
C THR A 45 19.79 -1.51 1.51
N ARG A 46 20.70 -0.53 1.67
CA ARG A 46 20.64 0.75 0.92
C ARG A 46 20.73 0.54 -0.60
N ILE A 47 21.64 -0.34 -1.04
CA ILE A 47 21.81 -0.63 -2.47
C ILE A 47 20.54 -1.24 -3.06
N ILE A 48 19.97 -2.25 -2.40
CA ILE A 48 18.77 -2.93 -2.88
C ILE A 48 17.55 -1.99 -2.83
N MET A 49 17.36 -1.26 -1.74
CA MET A 49 16.23 -0.33 -1.61
C MET A 49 16.31 0.81 -2.60
N LYS A 50 17.51 1.31 -2.95
CA LYS A 50 17.69 2.29 -4.02
C LYS A 50 17.22 1.73 -5.37
N LYS A 51 17.63 0.50 -5.72
CA LYS A 51 17.20 -0.17 -6.96
C LYS A 51 15.68 -0.37 -7.01
N VAL A 52 15.09 -0.81 -5.90
CA VAL A 52 13.63 -0.98 -5.79
C VAL A 52 12.90 0.35 -5.87
N GLY A 53 13.41 1.40 -5.21
CA GLY A 53 12.87 2.76 -5.28
C GLY A 53 12.84 3.30 -6.71
N THR A 54 13.97 3.21 -7.43
CA THR A 54 14.05 3.62 -8.84
C THR A 54 13.05 2.82 -9.71
N LEU A 55 12.91 1.52 -9.48
CA LEU A 55 11.94 0.69 -10.18
C LEU A 55 10.50 1.19 -9.96
N MET A 56 10.14 1.52 -8.72
CA MET A 56 8.81 2.06 -8.38
C MET A 56 8.57 3.44 -9.04
N GLU A 57 9.58 4.30 -9.07
CA GLU A 57 9.49 5.60 -9.74
C GLU A 57 9.29 5.47 -11.26
N ILE A 58 10.04 4.55 -11.90
CA ILE A 58 9.89 4.28 -13.34
C ILE A 58 8.48 3.76 -13.63
N ALA A 59 8.01 2.78 -12.86
CA ALA A 59 6.65 2.24 -13.01
C ALA A 59 5.58 3.33 -12.82
N GLN A 60 5.77 4.24 -11.87
CA GLN A 60 4.86 5.38 -11.67
C GLN A 60 4.87 6.34 -12.87
N LYS A 61 6.05 6.68 -13.41
CA LYS A 61 6.18 7.51 -14.61
C LYS A 61 5.49 6.87 -15.83
N ASP A 62 5.66 5.55 -16.02
CA ASP A 62 5.02 4.84 -17.11
C ASP A 62 3.50 4.78 -16.93
N MET A 63 3.01 4.66 -15.70
CA MET A 63 1.57 4.78 -15.39
C MET A 63 1.01 6.16 -15.75
N MET A 64 1.72 7.24 -15.40
CA MET A 64 1.32 8.61 -15.77
C MET A 64 1.33 8.84 -17.28
N ALA A 65 2.19 8.12 -18.02
CA ALA A 65 2.28 8.14 -19.47
C ALA A 65 1.31 7.16 -20.17
N ASN A 66 0.33 6.58 -19.44
CA ASN A 66 -0.61 5.55 -19.91
C ASN A 66 0.07 4.27 -20.46
N ARG A 67 1.30 3.97 -20.04
CA ARG A 67 2.07 2.77 -20.43
C ARG A 67 2.00 1.69 -19.36
N SER A 68 0.79 1.35 -18.92
CA SER A 68 0.55 0.44 -17.80
C SER A 68 1.14 -0.97 -18.00
N ASP A 69 1.14 -1.50 -19.23
CA ASP A 69 1.69 -2.84 -19.50
C ASP A 69 3.22 -2.86 -19.36
N LYS A 70 3.88 -1.77 -19.76
CA LYS A 70 5.32 -1.59 -19.57
C LYS A 70 5.64 -1.50 -18.07
N ALA A 71 4.90 -0.71 -17.31
CA ALA A 71 5.06 -0.58 -15.87
C ALA A 71 4.91 -1.95 -15.15
N ILE A 72 3.92 -2.75 -15.53
CA ILE A 72 3.71 -4.10 -14.99
C ILE A 72 4.92 -5.00 -15.29
N LYS A 73 5.41 -5.02 -16.53
CA LYS A 73 6.56 -5.84 -16.93
C LYS A 73 7.82 -5.47 -16.14
N GLU A 74 8.12 -4.18 -16.02
CA GLU A 74 9.26 -3.70 -15.24
C GLU A 74 9.17 -4.10 -13.77
N LEU A 75 7.97 -4.00 -13.17
CA LEU A 75 7.73 -4.44 -11.80
C LEU A 75 7.89 -5.96 -11.66
N GLN A 76 7.43 -6.76 -12.63
CA GLN A 76 7.62 -8.21 -12.63
C GLN A 76 9.11 -8.56 -12.69
N ASP A 77 9.89 -7.89 -13.53
CA ASP A 77 11.36 -8.05 -13.59
C ASP A 77 12.02 -7.68 -12.25
N GLY A 78 11.40 -6.76 -11.51
CA GLY A 78 11.84 -6.35 -10.17
C GLY A 78 11.65 -7.41 -9.08
N LEU A 79 10.83 -8.44 -9.30
CA LEU A 79 10.62 -9.52 -8.34
C LEU A 79 11.90 -10.27 -7.99
N LYS A 80 12.94 -10.21 -8.84
CA LYS A 80 14.30 -10.73 -8.56
C LYS A 80 14.94 -10.13 -7.31
N TYR A 81 14.51 -8.95 -6.87
CA TYR A 81 14.99 -8.34 -5.63
C TYR A 81 14.25 -8.86 -4.38
N GLY A 82 13.19 -9.63 -4.55
CA GLY A 82 12.39 -10.19 -3.45
C GLY A 82 13.19 -11.04 -2.44
N PRO A 83 14.12 -11.92 -2.86
CA PRO A 83 14.94 -12.72 -1.94
C PRO A 83 15.91 -11.88 -1.10
N TRP A 84 16.28 -10.68 -1.54
CA TRP A 84 17.28 -9.85 -0.87
C TRP A 84 16.79 -9.21 0.41
N GLN A 85 15.52 -8.75 0.43
CA GLN A 85 14.98 -7.98 1.54
C GLN A 85 13.55 -8.41 1.87
N ILE A 86 13.20 -8.38 3.18
CA ILE A 86 11.84 -8.59 3.67
C ILE A 86 10.90 -7.57 3.02
N TYR A 87 9.72 -8.02 2.64
CA TYR A 87 8.62 -7.21 2.10
C TYR A 87 8.80 -6.64 0.68
N VAL A 88 9.98 -6.67 0.06
CA VAL A 88 10.18 -6.16 -1.30
C VAL A 88 9.24 -6.86 -2.29
N LYS A 89 9.18 -8.20 -2.26
CA LYS A 89 8.27 -8.97 -3.11
C LYS A 89 6.81 -8.58 -2.89
N GLN A 90 6.41 -8.36 -1.65
CA GLN A 90 5.05 -7.97 -1.30
C GLN A 90 4.73 -6.54 -1.74
N GLN A 91 5.69 -5.60 -1.63
CA GLN A 91 5.52 -4.23 -2.12
C GLN A 91 5.36 -4.20 -3.64
N ILE A 92 6.18 -4.96 -4.37
CA ILE A 92 6.07 -5.06 -5.83
C ILE A 92 4.72 -5.66 -6.22
N ASN A 93 4.30 -6.75 -5.57
CA ASN A 93 2.98 -7.35 -5.82
C ASN A 93 1.84 -6.36 -5.54
N SER A 94 1.90 -5.58 -4.45
CA SER A 94 0.92 -4.53 -4.18
C SER A 94 0.83 -3.53 -5.32
N GLN A 95 1.97 -3.12 -5.88
CA GLN A 95 2.00 -2.15 -6.96
C GLN A 95 1.44 -2.73 -8.27
N ILE A 96 1.83 -3.94 -8.64
CA ILE A 96 1.29 -4.64 -9.82
C ILE A 96 -0.23 -4.81 -9.68
N GLY A 97 -0.68 -5.30 -8.53
CA GLY A 97 -2.11 -5.48 -8.27
C GLY A 97 -2.89 -4.16 -8.30
N THR A 98 -2.31 -3.06 -7.80
CA THR A 98 -2.89 -1.71 -7.89
C THR A 98 -3.02 -1.27 -9.36
N ILE A 99 -2.01 -1.49 -10.20
CA ILE A 99 -2.06 -1.13 -11.61
C ILE A 99 -3.17 -1.89 -12.34
N TYR A 100 -3.27 -3.22 -12.16
CA TYR A 100 -4.37 -4.01 -12.72
C TYR A 100 -5.74 -3.54 -12.21
N TYR A 101 -5.85 -3.21 -10.92
CA TYR A 101 -7.09 -2.69 -10.34
C TYR A 101 -7.51 -1.37 -10.98
N LEU A 102 -6.57 -0.44 -11.17
CA LEU A 102 -6.82 0.85 -11.83
C LEU A 102 -7.23 0.70 -13.29
N LYS A 103 -6.68 -0.29 -14.00
CA LYS A 103 -7.11 -0.70 -15.34
C LYS A 103 -8.50 -1.37 -15.34
N ARG A 104 -9.10 -1.61 -14.18
CA ARG A 104 -10.34 -2.36 -13.98
C ARG A 104 -10.24 -3.86 -14.31
N ASP A 105 -9.06 -4.38 -14.46
CA ASP A 105 -8.81 -5.80 -14.59
C ASP A 105 -8.76 -6.45 -13.20
N PHE A 106 -9.95 -6.58 -12.60
CA PHE A 106 -10.09 -7.12 -11.24
C PHE A 106 -9.74 -8.61 -11.17
N LYS A 107 -9.77 -9.33 -12.30
CA LYS A 107 -9.41 -10.75 -12.35
C LYS A 107 -7.91 -10.91 -12.10
N GLU A 108 -7.10 -10.17 -12.86
CA GLU A 108 -5.65 -10.20 -12.74
C GLU A 108 -5.14 -9.46 -11.48
N ALA A 109 -5.86 -8.44 -11.00
CA ALA A 109 -5.47 -7.69 -9.81
C ALA A 109 -5.43 -8.55 -8.54
N VAL A 110 -6.46 -9.41 -8.33
CA VAL A 110 -6.64 -10.14 -7.06
C VAL A 110 -5.45 -11.03 -6.70
N PRO A 111 -4.89 -11.88 -7.60
CA PRO A 111 -3.74 -12.73 -7.26
C PRO A 111 -2.50 -11.97 -6.78
N PHE A 112 -2.27 -10.76 -7.33
CA PHE A 112 -1.16 -9.90 -6.90
C PHE A 112 -1.49 -9.18 -5.58
N LEU A 113 -2.70 -8.66 -5.43
CA LEU A 113 -3.14 -7.99 -4.20
C LEU A 113 -3.14 -8.94 -2.99
N GLU A 114 -3.51 -10.22 -3.16
CA GLU A 114 -3.45 -11.24 -2.12
C GLU A 114 -2.02 -11.49 -1.63
N LYS A 115 -1.03 -11.38 -2.51
CA LYS A 115 0.40 -11.50 -2.20
C LYS A 115 1.02 -10.15 -1.82
N GLY A 116 0.20 -9.10 -1.72
CA GLY A 116 0.63 -7.74 -1.47
C GLY A 116 1.05 -7.48 -0.03
N PHE A 117 1.58 -6.28 0.19
CA PHE A 117 2.03 -5.84 1.51
C PHE A 117 0.83 -5.34 2.34
N VAL A 118 0.51 -6.04 3.40
CA VAL A 118 -0.68 -5.78 4.24
C VAL A 118 -0.73 -4.35 4.81
N ARG A 119 0.45 -3.73 5.07
CA ARG A 119 0.51 -2.34 5.55
C ARG A 119 0.29 -1.30 4.45
N ASN A 120 0.23 -1.70 3.18
CA ASN A 120 -0.24 -0.82 2.12
C ASN A 120 -1.77 -0.81 2.12
N TRP A 121 -2.36 0.12 2.87
CA TRP A 121 -3.81 0.20 3.05
C TRP A 121 -4.56 0.41 1.74
N VAL A 122 -3.96 1.08 0.75
CA VAL A 122 -4.58 1.32 -0.57
C VAL A 122 -4.79 -0.01 -1.29
N SER A 123 -3.72 -0.78 -1.50
CA SER A 123 -3.79 -2.08 -2.18
C SER A 123 -4.64 -3.09 -1.41
N THR A 124 -4.55 -3.09 -0.07
CA THR A 124 -5.37 -3.96 0.79
C THR A 124 -6.85 -3.58 0.72
N SER A 125 -7.19 -2.28 0.67
CA SER A 125 -8.58 -1.83 0.46
C SER A 125 -9.09 -2.19 -0.93
N MET A 126 -8.26 -2.09 -1.96
CA MET A 126 -8.62 -2.54 -3.32
C MET A 126 -8.92 -4.04 -3.37
N LEU A 127 -8.15 -4.86 -2.63
CA LEU A 127 -8.41 -6.28 -2.47
C LEU A 127 -9.78 -6.52 -1.80
N ALA A 128 -10.04 -5.84 -0.69
CA ALA A 128 -11.31 -5.96 0.03
C ALA A 128 -12.50 -5.58 -0.85
N ILE A 129 -12.38 -4.49 -1.63
CA ILE A 129 -13.41 -4.07 -2.59
C ILE A 129 -13.58 -5.12 -3.70
N SER A 130 -12.50 -5.75 -4.14
CA SER A 130 -12.58 -6.83 -5.13
C SER A 130 -13.34 -8.04 -4.59
N TYR A 131 -13.19 -8.37 -3.31
CA TYR A 131 -14.01 -9.38 -2.64
C TYR A 131 -15.47 -8.96 -2.51
N MET A 132 -15.75 -7.69 -2.15
CA MET A 132 -17.11 -7.17 -2.13
C MET A 132 -17.81 -7.34 -3.49
N LYS A 133 -17.12 -6.97 -4.59
CA LYS A 133 -17.66 -7.12 -5.96
C LYS A 133 -17.91 -8.58 -6.36
N LYS A 134 -17.25 -9.54 -5.71
CA LYS A 134 -17.45 -10.99 -5.89
C LYS A 134 -18.42 -11.58 -4.84
N ASN A 135 -19.13 -10.75 -4.09
CA ASN A 135 -20.06 -11.15 -3.01
C ASN A 135 -19.40 -12.01 -1.90
N LYS A 136 -18.08 -11.85 -1.69
CA LYS A 136 -17.32 -12.55 -0.64
C LYS A 136 -17.22 -11.67 0.61
N THR A 137 -18.34 -11.40 1.26
CA THR A 137 -18.44 -10.46 2.39
C THR A 137 -17.49 -10.77 3.55
N SER A 138 -17.39 -12.05 3.96
CA SER A 138 -16.50 -12.44 5.06
C SER A 138 -15.04 -12.10 4.75
N LYS A 139 -14.55 -12.40 3.53
CA LYS A 139 -13.20 -12.05 3.09
C LYS A 139 -12.98 -10.54 3.00
N MET A 140 -14.00 -9.79 2.56
CA MET A 140 -13.97 -8.33 2.53
C MET A 140 -13.74 -7.77 3.94
N VAL A 141 -14.54 -8.19 4.92
CA VAL A 141 -14.46 -7.73 6.32
C VAL A 141 -13.10 -8.06 6.93
N GLU A 142 -12.63 -9.29 6.77
CA GLU A 142 -11.31 -9.73 7.24
C GLU A 142 -10.19 -8.87 6.64
N THR A 143 -10.26 -8.61 5.33
CA THR A 143 -9.23 -7.84 4.61
C THR A 143 -9.23 -6.37 5.04
N PHE A 144 -10.40 -5.75 5.21
CA PHE A 144 -10.48 -4.40 5.78
C PHE A 144 -9.99 -4.36 7.23
N GLY A 145 -10.28 -5.39 8.03
CA GLY A 145 -9.73 -5.51 9.38
C GLY A 145 -8.20 -5.47 9.39
N LYS A 146 -7.54 -6.17 8.45
CA LYS A 146 -6.09 -6.12 8.27
C LYS A 146 -5.62 -4.73 7.82
N ALA A 147 -6.31 -4.07 6.88
CA ALA A 147 -5.99 -2.73 6.43
C ALA A 147 -6.03 -1.70 7.57
N VAL A 148 -7.10 -1.72 8.37
CA VAL A 148 -7.28 -0.85 9.55
C VAL A 148 -6.22 -1.12 10.61
N SER A 149 -5.94 -2.40 10.95
CA SER A 149 -4.97 -2.75 11.99
C SER A 149 -3.55 -2.31 11.65
N GLY A 150 -3.19 -2.37 10.37
CA GLY A 150 -1.90 -1.92 9.87
C GLY A 150 -1.76 -0.41 9.70
N ASN A 151 -2.88 0.35 9.65
CA ASN A 151 -2.90 1.78 9.32
C ASN A 151 -3.91 2.56 10.19
N ARG A 152 -3.77 2.44 11.50
CA ARG A 152 -4.73 2.97 12.49
C ARG A 152 -4.95 4.48 12.45
N LYS A 153 -3.98 5.24 11.91
CA LYS A 153 -4.02 6.71 11.84
C LYS A 153 -4.48 7.23 10.47
N GLU A 154 -4.86 6.35 9.55
CA GLU A 154 -5.29 6.74 8.20
C GLU A 154 -6.82 6.83 8.15
N PRO A 155 -7.42 8.03 8.11
CA PRO A 155 -8.88 8.18 8.17
C PRO A 155 -9.57 7.58 6.94
N MET A 156 -8.91 7.63 5.78
CA MET A 156 -9.54 7.16 4.54
C MET A 156 -9.79 5.64 4.54
N VAL A 157 -8.98 4.84 5.21
CA VAL A 157 -9.23 3.39 5.30
C VAL A 157 -10.53 3.08 6.03
N TYR A 158 -10.85 3.84 7.08
CA TYR A 158 -12.12 3.71 7.80
C TYR A 158 -13.29 4.16 6.95
N ALA A 159 -13.14 5.28 6.23
CA ALA A 159 -14.17 5.80 5.35
C ALA A 159 -14.52 4.82 4.22
N VAL A 160 -13.50 4.24 3.55
CA VAL A 160 -13.69 3.24 2.48
C VAL A 160 -14.33 1.98 3.03
N TYR A 161 -13.90 1.51 4.20
CA TYR A 161 -14.50 0.34 4.85
C TYR A 161 -15.96 0.58 5.21
N ALA A 162 -16.26 1.69 5.88
CA ALA A 162 -17.64 2.04 6.24
C ALA A 162 -18.53 2.18 5.01
N PHE A 163 -18.03 2.83 3.95
CA PHE A 163 -18.76 2.94 2.69
C PHE A 163 -19.09 1.57 2.08
N CYS A 164 -18.16 0.62 2.12
CA CYS A 164 -18.39 -0.73 1.63
C CYS A 164 -19.42 -1.48 2.51
N MET A 165 -19.40 -1.27 3.83
CA MET A 165 -20.38 -1.85 4.75
C MET A 165 -21.80 -1.28 4.52
N ASP A 166 -21.96 0.05 4.39
CA ASP A 166 -23.24 0.67 4.07
C ASP A 166 -23.78 0.19 2.71
N ARG A 167 -22.88 -0.01 1.74
CA ARG A 167 -23.26 -0.48 0.40
C ARG A 167 -23.79 -1.90 0.35
N ILE A 168 -23.38 -2.77 1.26
CA ILE A 168 -23.90 -4.14 1.39
C ILE A 168 -25.10 -4.23 2.36
N GLY A 169 -25.58 -3.08 2.87
CA GLY A 169 -26.74 -3.00 3.76
C GLY A 169 -26.42 -3.07 5.26
N GLU A 170 -25.16 -3.21 5.64
CA GLU A 170 -24.70 -3.31 7.03
C GLU A 170 -24.43 -1.93 7.64
N ARG A 171 -25.43 -1.06 7.64
CA ARG A 171 -25.30 0.34 8.08
C ARG A 171 -24.81 0.49 9.51
N ASN A 172 -25.32 -0.33 10.44
CA ASN A 172 -24.91 -0.26 11.84
C ASN A 172 -23.42 -0.55 12.01
N LYS A 173 -22.90 -1.54 11.28
CA LYS A 173 -21.47 -1.86 11.27
C LYS A 173 -20.64 -0.75 10.61
N ALA A 174 -21.19 -0.09 9.57
CA ALA A 174 -20.52 1.10 8.98
C ALA A 174 -20.33 2.22 10.01
N ILE A 175 -21.36 2.52 10.81
CA ILE A 175 -21.30 3.50 11.89
C ILE A 175 -20.25 3.09 12.94
N GLU A 176 -20.20 1.83 13.34
CA GLU A 176 -19.18 1.32 14.28
C GLU A 176 -17.74 1.51 13.74
N VAL A 177 -17.53 1.26 12.46
CA VAL A 177 -16.23 1.46 11.80
C VAL A 177 -15.84 2.94 11.83
N LEU A 178 -16.79 3.85 11.54
CA LEU A 178 -16.55 5.28 11.61
C LEU A 178 -16.23 5.74 13.04
N LYS A 179 -16.98 5.27 14.06
CA LYS A 179 -16.70 5.56 15.47
C LYS A 179 -15.28 5.15 15.87
N LYS A 180 -14.83 3.95 15.44
CA LYS A 180 -13.45 3.49 15.65
C LYS A 180 -12.42 4.38 14.95
N GLY A 181 -12.72 4.84 13.74
CA GLY A 181 -11.87 5.75 12.97
C GLY A 181 -11.74 7.11 13.65
N ILE A 182 -12.84 7.71 14.07
CA ILE A 182 -12.89 9.00 14.77
C ILE A 182 -12.05 8.95 16.05
N ALA A 183 -12.19 7.89 16.86
CA ALA A 183 -11.43 7.70 18.08
C ALA A 183 -9.90 7.58 17.85
N LYS A 184 -9.45 7.24 16.64
CA LYS A 184 -8.01 7.06 16.30
C LYS A 184 -7.42 8.22 15.51
N THR A 185 -8.23 8.97 14.78
CA THR A 185 -7.76 9.98 13.81
C THR A 185 -8.27 11.38 14.12
N SER A 186 -9.37 11.52 14.88
CA SER A 186 -10.10 12.78 15.14
C SER A 186 -10.45 13.54 13.84
N ASP A 187 -10.72 12.81 12.75
CA ASP A 187 -10.99 13.39 11.43
C ASP A 187 -12.45 13.81 11.31
N GLU A 188 -12.67 15.10 11.05
CA GLU A 188 -14.01 15.70 10.93
C GLU A 188 -14.85 15.10 9.80
N ARG A 189 -14.21 14.64 8.71
CA ARG A 189 -14.90 14.01 7.57
C ARG A 189 -15.51 12.67 7.96
N LEU A 190 -14.88 11.92 8.87
CA LEU A 190 -15.45 10.69 9.42
C LEU A 190 -16.66 11.01 10.31
N GLN A 191 -16.57 12.09 11.12
CA GLN A 191 -17.67 12.54 11.97
C GLN A 191 -18.87 12.98 11.12
N GLU A 192 -18.64 13.79 10.07
CA GLU A 192 -19.71 14.20 9.13
C GLU A 192 -20.38 12.96 8.50
N ASN A 193 -19.60 11.99 8.04
CA ASN A 193 -20.12 10.78 7.43
C ASN A 193 -20.89 9.89 8.41
N MET A 194 -20.47 9.84 9.67
CA MET A 194 -21.20 9.13 10.72
C MET A 194 -22.58 9.76 10.95
N ASN A 195 -22.62 11.08 11.14
CA ASN A 195 -23.87 11.84 11.33
C ASN A 195 -24.84 11.65 10.14
N LEU A 196 -24.30 11.60 8.92
CA LEU A 196 -25.11 11.33 7.72
C LEU A 196 -25.73 9.94 7.73
N LEU A 197 -24.98 8.91 8.12
CA LEU A 197 -25.49 7.54 8.20
C LEU A 197 -26.53 7.39 9.31
N GLU A 198 -26.33 8.01 10.46
CA GLU A 198 -27.31 8.04 11.57
C GLU A 198 -28.60 8.74 11.16
N ALA A 199 -28.52 9.79 10.34
CA ALA A 199 -29.68 10.48 9.75
C ALA A 199 -30.31 9.74 8.54
N GLY A 200 -29.93 8.50 8.27
CA GLY A 200 -30.44 7.72 7.13
C GLY A 200 -29.95 8.17 5.75
N LYS A 201 -29.03 9.14 5.69
CA LYS A 201 -28.46 9.70 4.45
C LYS A 201 -27.26 8.90 3.96
N LYS A 202 -26.83 9.18 2.71
CA LYS A 202 -25.64 8.55 2.11
C LYS A 202 -24.36 9.29 2.52
N MET A 203 -23.26 8.55 2.65
CA MET A 203 -21.95 9.12 2.92
C MET A 203 -21.48 10.08 1.81
N LYS A 204 -20.76 11.14 2.20
CA LYS A 204 -20.12 12.11 1.31
C LYS A 204 -18.62 11.82 1.20
N MET A 205 -18.21 11.08 0.18
CA MET A 205 -16.82 10.67 0.02
C MET A 205 -15.94 11.68 -0.73
N LYS A 206 -16.52 12.71 -1.35
CA LYS A 206 -15.79 13.72 -2.13
C LYS A 206 -14.76 14.51 -1.31
N GLY A 207 -14.97 14.66 -0.01
CA GLY A 207 -14.03 15.32 0.92
C GLY A 207 -12.68 14.62 1.04
N PHE A 208 -12.57 13.35 0.63
CA PHE A 208 -11.29 12.60 0.61
C PHE A 208 -10.47 12.83 -0.67
N GLY A 209 -10.93 13.69 -1.58
CA GLY A 209 -10.19 14.10 -2.76
C GLY A 209 -10.12 13.03 -3.87
N ASP A 210 -9.09 13.17 -4.72
CA ASP A 210 -8.97 12.33 -5.93
C ASP A 210 -8.61 10.88 -5.63
N MET A 211 -8.03 10.60 -4.46
CA MET A 211 -7.72 9.23 -4.03
C MET A 211 -8.98 8.37 -3.89
N TRP A 212 -10.13 8.95 -3.54
CA TRP A 212 -11.40 8.24 -3.48
C TRP A 212 -11.79 7.59 -4.82
N TYR A 213 -11.56 8.30 -5.93
CA TYR A 213 -11.97 7.82 -7.25
C TYR A 213 -11.16 6.62 -7.73
N GLN A 214 -9.97 6.38 -7.18
CA GLN A 214 -9.13 5.22 -7.50
C GLN A 214 -9.77 3.90 -7.07
N PHE A 215 -10.68 3.92 -6.11
CA PHE A 215 -11.38 2.71 -5.64
C PHE A 215 -12.52 2.24 -6.53
N HIS A 216 -12.87 2.98 -7.60
CA HIS A 216 -13.93 2.62 -8.54
C HIS A 216 -15.26 2.24 -7.88
N LEU A 217 -15.61 2.89 -6.78
CA LEU A 217 -16.84 2.68 -6.03
C LEU A 217 -17.98 3.57 -6.51
N GLU A 218 -17.71 4.67 -7.22
CA GLU A 218 -18.72 5.52 -7.83
C GLU A 218 -19.01 5.10 -9.28
N LYS A 219 -20.22 5.45 -9.79
CA LYS A 219 -20.60 5.20 -11.17
C LYS A 219 -19.71 6.05 -12.11
N GLN A 220 -19.31 5.49 -13.26
CA GLN A 220 -18.45 6.15 -14.25
C GLN A 220 -18.96 7.53 -14.69
N GLY A 221 -20.26 7.69 -14.86
CA GLY A 221 -20.86 8.97 -15.24
C GLY A 221 -20.57 10.11 -14.27
N ALA A 222 -20.41 9.84 -12.97
CA ALA A 222 -20.04 10.87 -11.98
C ALA A 222 -18.58 11.32 -12.15
N ILE A 223 -17.68 10.40 -12.50
CA ILE A 223 -16.25 10.66 -12.72
C ILE A 223 -16.06 11.48 -14.01
N ILE A 224 -16.68 11.05 -15.11
CA ILE A 224 -16.62 11.73 -16.41
C ILE A 224 -17.17 13.16 -16.29
N LYS A 225 -18.32 13.34 -15.65
CA LYS A 225 -18.92 14.67 -15.43
C LYS A 225 -18.01 15.62 -14.66
N LYS A 226 -17.24 15.11 -13.68
CA LYS A 226 -16.27 15.92 -12.91
C LYS A 226 -15.07 16.29 -13.79
N GLN A 227 -14.52 15.36 -14.57
CA GLN A 227 -13.39 15.62 -15.47
C GLN A 227 -13.77 16.64 -16.57
N THR A 228 -14.94 16.49 -17.18
CA THR A 228 -15.45 17.44 -18.19
C THR A 228 -15.63 18.82 -17.59
N LYS A 229 -16.19 18.93 -16.37
CA LYS A 229 -16.37 20.21 -15.69
C LYS A 229 -15.04 20.88 -15.33
N ALA A 230 -14.02 20.13 -14.93
CA ALA A 230 -12.69 20.62 -14.65
C ALA A 230 -11.98 21.13 -15.91
N MET A 231 -12.13 20.44 -17.05
CA MET A 231 -11.59 20.85 -18.34
C MET A 231 -12.30 22.13 -18.88
N THR A 232 -13.62 22.21 -18.75
CA THR A 232 -14.40 23.38 -19.20
C THR A 232 -14.15 24.59 -18.31
N GLY A 233 -13.94 24.40 -16.99
CA GLY A 233 -13.56 25.47 -16.06
C GLY A 233 -12.17 26.05 -16.36
N ARG A 234 -11.19 25.24 -16.71
CA ARG A 234 -9.85 25.70 -17.13
C ARG A 234 -9.90 26.50 -18.43
N ARG A 235 -10.70 26.09 -19.42
CA ARG A 235 -10.86 26.88 -20.68
C ARG A 235 -11.42 28.27 -20.44
N LYS A 236 -12.36 28.44 -19.49
CA LYS A 236 -12.91 29.76 -19.15
C LYS A 236 -11.93 30.68 -18.42
N GLN A 237 -10.93 30.16 -17.74
CA GLN A 237 -9.88 30.97 -17.08
C GLN A 237 -8.78 31.41 -18.04
N VAL A 238 -8.53 30.67 -19.14
CA VAL A 238 -7.51 31.01 -20.15
C VAL A 238 -8.04 32.03 -21.18
N LEU A 239 -9.37 32.23 -21.28
CA LEU A 239 -10.02 33.15 -22.21
C LEU A 239 -10.48 34.48 -21.52
N ARG A 240 -10.01 34.77 -20.32
CA ARG A 240 -10.14 36.01 -19.59
C ARG A 240 -8.77 36.59 -19.32
#